data_7ea774ee2c2a6f6ef9304d6ef562520b
#
_entry.id   7ea774ee2c2a6f6ef9304d6ef562520b
#
_cell.length_a   1.000
_cell.length_b   1.000
_cell.length_c   1.000
_cell.angle_alpha   90.00
_cell.angle_beta   90.00
_cell.angle_gamma   90.00
#
_symmetry.space_group_name_H-M   'P 1'
#
loop_
_entity.id
_entity.type
_entity.pdbx_description
1 polymer ?
#
loop_
_entity_poly.entity_id
_entity_poly.type
_entity_poly.pdbx_seq_one_letter_code
_entity_poly.pdbx_strand_id
1 'polypeptide(L)'
;MAVDQSPMNKLITEHIDIWTSAVKTRSTSGRGSSKKLELYGVKKLRELILELAVRGKLVPQDPSDEPASVLLERIAEEKKRLVKDKLIPRTKGLPPINEDEIPIDLPNGWTVVRLGELTSKLGSGSTPRGGKNAYTSEGIPFLRSQNVRNEGIKLDDIAYISEEIHQKMENTKVLPGDVLLNITGASLGRSTIFPSNLVEANVSQHVTIIRLIESQMNQFIHLGILSPLVQQLVWGRQVGMAIEGLSKKVLEMFEFPIPPIAEQHRIVAKVDELMALCDQLEQQTEASIEAHQVLVTTLLDTLTNSADADELMQNWARISEHFDTLFTTEESIDQLKQTILQLAVMGKLVPQDPSDEPAAELLKRIAEEKALLVKEKKIKKQKALPPISEDEKPFELPNGWEWCHLNSLISEMDAGWSPACPPEASPNHETWGVLKTTAVQSMEYREYENKVLSPSKEPRPQYEVKNGDILITRAGPKNRVGVSCLVQTTRPKLMISDKIIRFHLIELGMSNNFVSLCLNAGATSEYLESAKSGMAESQMNISQDKLKMAPIPLPPIREQTLIVKKVEELIDLCDKLKLSLEKGKHAHFQFTDSVIEQTV
;
A
#
# COMPACT_ATOMS: atom_id res chain seq x y z
N MET A 1 -12.18 -25.92 -29.28
CA MET A 1 -11.52 -24.66 -29.68
C MET A 1 -10.03 -24.95 -29.73
N ALA A 2 -9.37 -24.79 -30.87
CA ALA A 2 -7.91 -24.92 -30.95
C ALA A 2 -7.32 -23.77 -30.15
N VAL A 3 -6.53 -24.10 -29.15
CA VAL A 3 -5.77 -23.10 -28.38
C VAL A 3 -4.79 -22.49 -29.39
N ASP A 4 -4.95 -21.20 -29.65
CA ASP A 4 -4.03 -20.42 -30.47
C ASP A 4 -2.63 -20.49 -29.81
N GLN A 5 -1.71 -21.20 -30.45
CA GLN A 5 -0.34 -21.41 -29.95
C GLN A 5 0.57 -20.21 -30.33
N SER A 6 0.04 -18.98 -30.29
CA SER A 6 0.89 -17.83 -30.49
C SER A 6 2.01 -17.80 -29.42
N PRO A 7 3.24 -17.35 -29.77
CA PRO A 7 4.34 -17.28 -28.79
C PRO A 7 3.95 -16.52 -27.51
N MET A 8 3.07 -15.52 -27.63
CA MET A 8 2.61 -14.69 -26.52
C MET A 8 1.63 -15.44 -25.59
N ASN A 9 0.68 -16.21 -26.15
CA ASN A 9 -0.22 -17.04 -25.35
C ASN A 9 0.58 -18.09 -24.56
N LYS A 10 1.61 -18.66 -25.19
CA LYS A 10 2.53 -19.59 -24.54
C LYS A 10 3.31 -18.93 -23.41
N LEU A 11 3.85 -17.73 -23.62
CA LEU A 11 4.56 -16.95 -22.60
C LEU A 11 3.66 -16.64 -21.39
N ILE A 12 2.40 -16.28 -21.62
CA ILE A 12 1.44 -16.00 -20.54
C ILE A 12 1.15 -17.27 -19.74
N THR A 13 0.86 -18.38 -20.42
CA THR A 13 0.44 -19.63 -19.77
C THR A 13 1.60 -20.38 -19.09
N GLU A 14 2.79 -20.41 -19.68
CA GLU A 14 3.96 -21.06 -19.12
C GLU A 14 4.56 -20.32 -17.91
N HIS A 15 4.28 -19.01 -17.80
CA HIS A 15 4.78 -18.17 -16.72
C HIS A 15 3.67 -17.55 -15.86
N ILE A 16 2.50 -18.20 -15.81
CA ILE A 16 1.34 -17.68 -15.07
C ILE A 16 1.67 -17.43 -13.60
N ASP A 17 2.45 -18.30 -12.98
CA ASP A 17 2.86 -18.19 -11.59
C ASP A 17 3.72 -16.93 -11.35
N ILE A 18 4.52 -16.53 -12.33
CA ILE A 18 5.35 -15.32 -12.25
C ILE A 18 4.45 -14.08 -12.28
N TRP A 19 3.50 -14.04 -13.20
CA TRP A 19 2.60 -12.90 -13.35
C TRP A 19 1.68 -12.71 -12.15
N THR A 20 1.26 -13.79 -11.50
CA THR A 20 0.31 -13.76 -10.37
C THR A 20 1.00 -13.64 -9.00
N SER A 21 2.21 -14.19 -8.83
CA SER A 21 2.92 -14.16 -7.53
C SER A 21 3.68 -12.86 -7.25
N ALA A 22 4.02 -12.07 -8.29
CA ALA A 22 4.72 -10.81 -8.13
C ALA A 22 3.76 -9.70 -7.67
N VAL A 23 3.51 -9.60 -6.35
CA VAL A 23 2.59 -8.63 -5.73
C VAL A 23 3.37 -7.62 -4.88
N LYS A 24 3.12 -6.32 -5.10
CA LYS A 24 3.68 -5.22 -4.32
C LYS A 24 2.62 -4.57 -3.44
N THR A 25 3.00 -4.20 -2.22
CA THR A 25 2.15 -3.40 -1.35
C THR A 25 2.51 -1.93 -1.53
N ARG A 26 1.56 -1.09 -1.98
CA ARG A 26 1.74 0.36 -2.03
C ARG A 26 1.13 1.03 -0.82
N SER A 27 1.93 1.87 -0.15
CA SER A 27 1.43 2.82 0.84
C SER A 27 0.79 4.00 0.11
N THR A 28 -0.51 4.21 0.30
CA THR A 28 -1.16 5.44 -0.18
C THR A 28 -0.76 6.59 0.73
N SER A 29 -0.10 7.62 0.19
CA SER A 29 0.23 8.84 0.92
C SER A 29 -1.07 9.62 1.23
N GLY A 30 -1.54 9.54 2.48
CA GLY A 30 -2.73 10.25 2.96
C GLY A 30 -3.04 9.91 4.42
N ARG A 31 -3.83 10.77 5.10
CA ARG A 31 -4.30 10.54 6.49
C ARG A 31 -5.34 9.41 6.55
N GLY A 32 -4.90 8.19 6.37
CA GLY A 32 -5.73 6.99 6.30
C GLY A 32 -5.12 6.03 5.27
N SER A 33 -3.86 5.63 5.48
CA SER A 33 -3.14 4.76 4.54
C SER A 33 -3.73 3.36 4.56
N SER A 34 -4.65 3.06 3.65
CA SER A 34 -4.92 1.68 3.27
C SER A 34 -3.76 1.17 2.41
N LYS A 35 -3.17 0.06 2.82
CA LYS A 35 -2.21 -0.66 1.97
C LYS A 35 -2.99 -1.20 0.77
N LYS A 36 -2.74 -0.68 -0.43
CA LYS A 36 -3.32 -1.23 -1.66
C LYS A 36 -2.35 -2.23 -2.26
N LEU A 37 -2.84 -3.43 -2.55
CA LEU A 37 -2.09 -4.43 -3.30
C LEU A 37 -1.99 -3.98 -4.77
N GLU A 38 -0.82 -4.12 -5.37
CA GLU A 38 -0.55 -3.93 -6.79
C GLU A 38 -0.01 -5.24 -7.35
N LEU A 39 -0.73 -5.82 -8.30
CA LEU A 39 -0.29 -7.01 -9.02
C LEU A 39 0.82 -6.62 -10.01
N TYR A 40 2.03 -6.54 -9.50
CA TYR A 40 3.21 -6.08 -10.24
C TYR A 40 3.46 -6.92 -11.50
N GLY A 41 3.34 -8.24 -11.40
CA GLY A 41 3.53 -9.13 -12.54
C GLY A 41 2.53 -8.89 -13.65
N VAL A 42 1.23 -8.77 -13.35
CA VAL A 42 0.18 -8.47 -14.34
C VAL A 42 0.41 -7.11 -14.98
N LYS A 43 0.79 -6.11 -14.19
CA LYS A 43 1.15 -4.79 -14.72
C LYS A 43 2.31 -4.87 -15.71
N LYS A 44 3.36 -5.62 -15.37
CA LYS A 44 4.52 -5.83 -16.23
C LYS A 44 4.16 -6.61 -17.50
N LEU A 45 3.26 -7.56 -17.41
CA LEU A 45 2.73 -8.28 -18.58
C LEU A 45 2.00 -7.32 -19.54
N ARG A 46 1.17 -6.41 -19.03
CA ARG A 46 0.51 -5.37 -19.85
C ARG A 46 1.54 -4.47 -20.55
N GLU A 47 2.58 -4.03 -19.84
CA GLU A 47 3.68 -3.25 -20.40
C GLU A 47 4.40 -4.02 -21.52
N LEU A 48 4.67 -5.31 -21.33
CA LEU A 48 5.30 -6.18 -22.33
C LEU A 48 4.44 -6.35 -23.58
N ILE A 49 3.13 -6.57 -23.45
CA ILE A 49 2.21 -6.69 -24.59
C ILE A 49 2.27 -5.42 -25.46
N LEU A 50 2.21 -4.25 -24.84
CA LEU A 50 2.29 -2.96 -25.55
C LEU A 50 3.67 -2.76 -26.21
N GLU A 51 4.74 -3.17 -25.55
CA GLU A 51 6.09 -3.07 -26.11
C GLU A 51 6.27 -3.97 -27.35
N LEU A 52 5.80 -5.23 -27.28
CA LEU A 52 5.84 -6.15 -28.42
C LEU A 52 4.95 -5.68 -29.59
N ALA A 53 3.82 -5.04 -29.28
CA ALA A 53 2.93 -4.45 -30.27
C ALA A 53 3.63 -3.40 -31.14
N VAL A 54 4.36 -2.47 -30.49
CA VAL A 54 5.05 -1.37 -31.19
C VAL A 54 6.38 -1.78 -31.82
N ARG A 55 6.90 -2.95 -31.47
CA ARG A 55 8.11 -3.54 -32.08
C ARG A 55 7.80 -4.52 -33.22
N GLY A 56 6.54 -4.74 -33.55
CA GLY A 56 6.12 -5.69 -34.59
C GLY A 56 6.40 -7.15 -34.24
N LYS A 57 6.49 -7.49 -32.93
CA LYS A 57 6.72 -8.85 -32.45
C LYS A 57 5.44 -9.55 -31.93
N LEU A 58 4.28 -8.86 -31.95
CA LEU A 58 3.03 -9.38 -31.38
C LEU A 58 2.21 -10.21 -32.36
N VAL A 59 2.20 -9.86 -33.62
CA VAL A 59 1.49 -10.56 -34.69
C VAL A 59 2.43 -10.85 -35.86
N PRO A 60 2.17 -11.88 -36.67
CA PRO A 60 2.97 -12.15 -37.86
C PRO A 60 2.76 -11.04 -38.91
N GLN A 61 3.84 -10.64 -39.60
CA GLN A 61 3.78 -9.77 -40.75
C GLN A 61 3.20 -10.54 -41.95
N ASP A 62 2.36 -9.87 -42.74
CA ASP A 62 1.85 -10.38 -44.00
C ASP A 62 2.54 -9.64 -45.16
N PRO A 63 3.34 -10.34 -46.00
CA PRO A 63 4.02 -9.70 -47.13
C PRO A 63 3.06 -9.12 -48.19
N SER A 64 1.76 -9.46 -48.12
CA SER A 64 0.75 -8.90 -49.06
C SER A 64 0.15 -7.59 -48.56
N ASP A 65 0.43 -7.18 -47.31
CA ASP A 65 -0.01 -5.90 -46.80
C ASP A 65 0.65 -4.74 -47.54
N GLU A 66 -0.12 -3.68 -47.80
CA GLU A 66 0.42 -2.45 -48.38
C GLU A 66 1.45 -1.83 -47.43
N PRO A 67 2.71 -1.60 -47.84
CA PRO A 67 3.75 -1.03 -46.98
C PRO A 67 3.34 0.30 -46.37
N ALA A 68 3.74 0.56 -45.11
CA ALA A 68 3.44 1.80 -44.42
C ALA A 68 3.93 3.07 -45.13
N SER A 69 4.98 2.97 -45.96
CA SER A 69 5.46 4.08 -46.80
C SER A 69 4.39 4.62 -47.73
N VAL A 70 3.60 3.75 -48.37
CA VAL A 70 2.48 4.13 -49.25
C VAL A 70 1.35 4.82 -48.47
N LEU A 71 1.02 4.33 -47.28
CA LEU A 71 0.08 4.98 -46.36
C LEU A 71 0.58 6.40 -46.00
N LEU A 72 1.86 6.56 -45.67
CA LEU A 72 2.45 7.84 -45.28
C LEU A 72 2.48 8.83 -46.46
N GLU A 73 2.70 8.38 -47.70
CA GLU A 73 2.58 9.22 -48.89
C GLU A 73 1.15 9.76 -49.04
N ARG A 74 0.11 8.92 -48.87
CA ARG A 74 -1.30 9.36 -48.91
C ARG A 74 -1.60 10.38 -47.81
N ILE A 75 -1.11 10.15 -46.62
CA ILE A 75 -1.27 11.10 -45.49
C ILE A 75 -0.62 12.42 -45.80
N ALA A 76 0.59 12.41 -46.37
CA ALA A 76 1.32 13.63 -46.75
C ALA A 76 0.59 14.41 -47.87
N GLU A 77 0.00 13.72 -48.85
CA GLU A 77 -0.80 14.35 -49.90
C GLU A 77 -2.08 14.95 -49.33
N GLU A 78 -2.79 14.23 -48.49
CA GLU A 78 -4.00 14.72 -47.83
C GLU A 78 -3.69 15.94 -46.96
N LYS A 79 -2.59 15.90 -46.20
CA LYS A 79 -2.11 17.06 -45.42
C LYS A 79 -1.88 18.28 -46.28
N LYS A 80 -1.24 18.11 -47.44
CA LYS A 80 -1.03 19.21 -48.41
C LYS A 80 -2.35 19.76 -48.94
N ARG A 81 -3.35 18.89 -49.20
CA ARG A 81 -4.70 19.28 -49.62
C ARG A 81 -5.39 20.10 -48.54
N LEU A 82 -5.43 19.60 -47.28
CA LEU A 82 -6.02 20.31 -46.17
C LEU A 82 -5.41 21.69 -45.90
N VAL A 83 -4.07 21.83 -46.08
CA VAL A 83 -3.37 23.14 -46.00
C VAL A 83 -3.79 24.05 -47.14
N LYS A 84 -3.86 23.54 -48.39
CA LYS A 84 -4.29 24.31 -49.56
C LYS A 84 -5.72 24.82 -49.41
N ASP A 85 -6.60 23.98 -48.87
CA ASP A 85 -8.01 24.31 -48.65
C ASP A 85 -8.22 25.16 -47.37
N LYS A 86 -7.14 25.55 -46.69
CA LYS A 86 -7.11 26.35 -45.45
C LYS A 86 -7.87 25.72 -44.29
N LEU A 87 -8.06 24.39 -44.28
CA LEU A 87 -8.69 23.64 -43.20
C LEU A 87 -7.74 23.40 -42.04
N ILE A 88 -6.42 23.35 -42.31
CA ILE A 88 -5.39 23.28 -41.29
C ILE A 88 -4.29 24.34 -41.56
N PRO A 89 -3.60 24.84 -40.53
CA PRO A 89 -2.52 25.81 -40.70
C PRO A 89 -1.31 25.18 -41.40
N ARG A 90 -0.60 25.97 -42.17
CA ARG A 90 0.68 25.55 -42.75
C ARG A 90 1.71 25.36 -41.64
N THR A 91 2.28 24.19 -41.52
CA THR A 91 3.40 23.87 -40.61
C THR A 91 4.74 23.91 -41.38
N LYS A 92 5.84 24.19 -40.67
CA LYS A 92 7.17 23.97 -41.21
C LYS A 92 7.42 22.47 -41.31
N GLY A 93 8.06 22.00 -42.35
CA GLY A 93 8.52 20.61 -42.46
C GLY A 93 9.38 20.25 -41.26
N LEU A 94 9.19 19.06 -40.75
CA LEU A 94 10.01 18.53 -39.66
C LEU A 94 11.33 18.00 -40.23
N PRO A 95 12.43 18.00 -39.46
CA PRO A 95 13.69 17.42 -39.90
C PRO A 95 13.53 15.92 -40.17
N PRO A 96 14.28 15.37 -41.16
CA PRO A 96 14.29 13.94 -41.40
C PRO A 96 14.73 13.17 -40.14
N ILE A 97 14.32 11.92 -40.04
CA ILE A 97 14.76 11.00 -38.97
C ILE A 97 16.12 10.42 -39.39
N ASN A 98 17.12 10.54 -38.54
CA ASN A 98 18.42 9.92 -38.74
C ASN A 98 18.41 8.47 -38.29
N GLU A 99 19.37 7.66 -38.75
CA GLU A 99 19.44 6.22 -38.37
C GLU A 99 19.57 6.02 -36.87
N ASP A 100 20.27 6.88 -36.16
CA ASP A 100 20.46 6.85 -34.70
C ASP A 100 19.21 7.26 -33.90
N GLU A 101 18.23 7.88 -34.54
CA GLU A 101 16.93 8.22 -33.96
C GLU A 101 15.87 7.09 -34.12
N ILE A 102 16.16 6.04 -34.90
CA ILE A 102 15.26 4.91 -35.09
C ILE A 102 15.25 4.07 -33.83
N PRO A 103 14.11 3.96 -33.12
CA PRO A 103 14.10 3.39 -31.76
C PRO A 103 14.14 1.86 -31.70
N ILE A 104 13.94 1.18 -32.85
CA ILE A 104 13.84 -0.27 -32.95
C ILE A 104 14.36 -0.78 -34.29
N ASP A 105 14.68 -2.07 -34.36
CA ASP A 105 14.83 -2.77 -35.64
C ASP A 105 13.47 -2.88 -36.32
N LEU A 106 13.31 -2.26 -37.48
CA LEU A 106 12.03 -2.20 -38.18
C LEU A 106 11.70 -3.51 -38.89
N PRO A 107 10.51 -4.11 -38.65
CA PRO A 107 10.01 -5.20 -39.46
C PRO A 107 9.79 -4.79 -40.92
N ASN A 108 9.70 -5.78 -41.82
CA ASN A 108 9.41 -5.53 -43.23
C ASN A 108 8.05 -4.80 -43.38
N GLY A 109 8.02 -3.79 -44.27
CA GLY A 109 6.83 -2.99 -44.52
C GLY A 109 6.55 -1.89 -43.49
N TRP A 110 7.32 -1.81 -42.40
CA TRP A 110 7.22 -0.72 -41.41
C TRP A 110 8.06 0.49 -41.81
N THR A 111 7.67 1.65 -41.29
CA THR A 111 8.41 2.92 -41.49
C THR A 111 8.34 3.76 -40.23
N VAL A 112 9.40 4.48 -39.88
CA VAL A 112 9.35 5.45 -38.76
C VAL A 112 8.96 6.83 -39.30
N VAL A 113 8.12 7.54 -38.57
CA VAL A 113 7.64 8.87 -38.91
C VAL A 113 7.57 9.77 -37.68
N ARG A 114 7.75 11.07 -37.85
CA ARG A 114 7.51 12.06 -36.81
C ARG A 114 6.00 12.15 -36.52
N LEU A 115 5.58 12.12 -35.24
CA LEU A 115 4.16 12.23 -34.90
C LEU A 115 3.47 13.45 -35.53
N GLY A 116 4.17 14.57 -35.59
CA GLY A 116 3.69 15.78 -36.23
C GLY A 116 3.29 15.61 -37.69
N GLU A 117 3.90 14.70 -38.46
CA GLU A 117 3.53 14.44 -39.85
C GLU A 117 2.20 13.72 -40.00
N LEU A 118 1.79 12.93 -39.01
CA LEU A 118 0.53 12.17 -39.01
C LEU A 118 -0.69 13.03 -38.64
N THR A 119 -0.49 14.24 -38.09
CA THR A 119 -1.55 15.00 -37.43
C THR A 119 -2.08 16.15 -38.26
N SER A 120 -3.42 16.31 -38.26
CA SER A 120 -4.13 17.51 -38.70
C SER A 120 -4.19 18.56 -37.58
N LYS A 121 -4.19 18.10 -36.32
CA LYS A 121 -4.16 18.95 -35.12
C LYS A 121 -3.26 18.33 -34.06
N LEU A 122 -2.33 19.10 -33.53
CA LEU A 122 -1.53 18.78 -32.36
C LEU A 122 -1.40 20.03 -31.50
N GLY A 123 -1.90 19.97 -30.28
CA GLY A 123 -1.80 21.11 -29.37
C GLY A 123 -2.60 20.95 -28.11
N SER A 124 -2.14 21.61 -27.05
CA SER A 124 -2.82 21.60 -25.75
C SER A 124 -4.07 22.47 -25.79
N GLY A 125 -4.97 22.16 -24.87
CA GLY A 125 -6.13 22.98 -24.60
C GLY A 125 -5.80 24.32 -23.94
N SER A 126 -6.82 24.98 -23.45
CA SER A 126 -6.68 26.23 -22.71
C SER A 126 -7.69 26.29 -21.57
N THR A 127 -7.37 27.05 -20.50
CA THR A 127 -8.33 27.30 -19.43
C THR A 127 -9.27 28.44 -19.83
N PRO A 128 -10.60 28.29 -19.68
CA PRO A 128 -11.54 29.34 -20.01
C PRO A 128 -11.29 30.57 -19.12
N ARG A 129 -11.45 31.78 -19.71
CA ARG A 129 -11.32 33.02 -18.97
C ARG A 129 -12.54 33.24 -18.05
N GLY A 130 -12.32 33.77 -16.84
CA GLY A 130 -13.40 34.04 -15.88
C GLY A 130 -13.30 33.27 -14.58
N GLY A 131 -12.25 32.45 -14.41
CA GLY A 131 -12.02 31.68 -13.17
C GLY A 131 -13.18 30.72 -12.87
N LYS A 132 -13.64 30.67 -11.63
CA LYS A 132 -14.74 29.76 -11.23
C LYS A 132 -16.07 30.06 -11.95
N ASN A 133 -16.30 31.29 -12.37
CA ASN A 133 -17.54 31.71 -13.05
C ASN A 133 -17.61 31.21 -14.51
N ALA A 134 -16.53 30.70 -15.06
CA ALA A 134 -16.52 30.11 -16.41
C ALA A 134 -17.12 28.70 -16.43
N TYR A 135 -17.32 28.07 -15.28
CA TYR A 135 -17.82 26.72 -15.17
C TYR A 135 -19.31 26.71 -14.78
N THR A 136 -20.04 25.80 -15.36
CA THR A 136 -21.49 25.61 -15.18
C THR A 136 -21.76 24.21 -14.60
N SER A 137 -22.98 23.99 -14.08
CA SER A 137 -23.42 22.69 -13.58
C SER A 137 -23.74 21.69 -14.71
N GLU A 138 -24.00 22.20 -15.91
CA GLU A 138 -24.33 21.42 -17.11
C GLU A 138 -23.85 22.15 -18.36
N GLY A 139 -23.77 21.50 -19.50
CA GLY A 139 -23.33 22.09 -20.77
C GLY A 139 -22.29 21.21 -21.48
N ILE A 140 -21.32 21.84 -22.11
CA ILE A 140 -20.26 21.14 -22.83
C ILE A 140 -19.18 20.62 -21.85
N PRO A 141 -18.81 19.34 -21.91
CA PRO A 141 -17.77 18.77 -21.07
C PRO A 141 -16.43 19.50 -21.21
N PHE A 142 -15.81 19.83 -20.09
CA PHE A 142 -14.47 20.40 -20.02
C PHE A 142 -13.51 19.45 -19.34
N LEU A 143 -12.69 18.77 -20.12
CA LEU A 143 -11.79 17.71 -19.66
C LEU A 143 -10.49 18.31 -19.07
N ARG A 144 -10.22 17.97 -17.84
CA ARG A 144 -8.97 18.26 -17.15
C ARG A 144 -8.10 17.01 -17.12
N SER A 145 -6.83 17.15 -16.76
CA SER A 145 -5.90 16.00 -16.70
C SER A 145 -6.40 14.85 -15.80
N GLN A 146 -7.20 15.15 -14.77
CA GLN A 146 -7.80 14.13 -13.91
C GLN A 146 -8.89 13.29 -14.59
N ASN A 147 -9.51 13.82 -15.65
CA ASN A 147 -10.55 13.15 -16.43
C ASN A 147 -9.97 12.22 -17.50
N VAL A 148 -8.72 12.45 -17.95
CA VAL A 148 -8.03 11.60 -18.93
C VAL A 148 -7.31 10.48 -18.19
N ARG A 149 -7.75 9.25 -18.40
CA ARG A 149 -7.20 8.02 -17.81
C ARG A 149 -6.83 7.06 -18.92
N ASN A 150 -5.95 6.10 -18.65
CA ASN A 150 -5.58 5.09 -19.65
C ASN A 150 -6.75 4.16 -20.00
N GLU A 151 -7.67 3.99 -19.04
CA GLU A 151 -8.87 3.16 -19.15
C GLU A 151 -10.05 3.89 -19.83
N GLY A 152 -9.91 5.19 -20.12
CA GLY A 152 -10.97 5.98 -20.73
C GLY A 152 -11.16 7.37 -20.12
N ILE A 153 -12.23 8.04 -20.51
CA ILE A 153 -12.63 9.34 -19.93
C ILE A 153 -13.37 9.11 -18.62
N LYS A 154 -12.86 9.66 -17.53
CA LYS A 154 -13.54 9.66 -16.23
C LYS A 154 -14.54 10.83 -16.17
N LEU A 155 -15.83 10.52 -16.18
CA LEU A 155 -16.92 11.51 -16.16
C LEU A 155 -17.29 11.95 -14.74
N ASP A 156 -16.88 11.23 -13.69
CA ASP A 156 -17.05 11.67 -12.31
C ASP A 156 -16.28 12.98 -12.07
N ASP A 157 -16.88 13.94 -11.42
CA ASP A 157 -16.28 15.26 -11.16
C ASP A 157 -15.83 15.98 -12.44
N ILE A 158 -16.61 15.84 -13.52
CA ILE A 158 -16.37 16.59 -14.76
C ILE A 158 -16.83 18.05 -14.59
N ALA A 159 -16.06 18.97 -15.14
CA ALA A 159 -16.46 20.37 -15.24
C ALA A 159 -17.22 20.59 -16.56
N TYR A 160 -18.15 21.54 -16.57
CA TYR A 160 -18.86 21.95 -17.78
C TYR A 160 -18.59 23.43 -18.07
N ILE A 161 -18.71 23.79 -19.34
CA ILE A 161 -18.67 25.19 -19.82
C ILE A 161 -19.91 25.47 -20.65
N SER A 162 -20.30 26.74 -20.73
CA SER A 162 -21.41 27.14 -21.57
C SER A 162 -21.08 27.02 -23.06
N GLU A 163 -22.11 26.91 -23.89
CA GLU A 163 -21.98 26.90 -25.35
C GLU A 163 -21.24 28.15 -25.86
N GLU A 164 -21.51 29.31 -25.27
CA GLU A 164 -20.84 30.58 -25.65
C GLU A 164 -19.31 30.50 -25.42
N ILE A 165 -18.89 29.94 -24.29
CA ILE A 165 -17.46 29.75 -23.98
C ILE A 165 -16.87 28.72 -24.93
N HIS A 166 -17.57 27.63 -25.19
CA HIS A 166 -17.16 26.57 -26.10
C HIS A 166 -16.90 27.11 -27.50
N GLN A 167 -17.78 27.94 -28.04
CA GLN A 167 -17.63 28.59 -29.34
C GLN A 167 -16.39 29.50 -29.40
N LYS A 168 -16.10 30.24 -28.32
CA LYS A 168 -14.88 31.07 -28.21
C LYS A 168 -13.61 30.23 -28.11
N MET A 169 -13.73 28.95 -27.73
CA MET A 169 -12.62 28.01 -27.55
C MET A 169 -12.53 26.98 -28.68
N GLU A 170 -12.91 27.35 -29.90
CA GLU A 170 -12.94 26.44 -31.07
C GLU A 170 -11.62 25.73 -31.33
N ASN A 171 -10.50 26.40 -31.10
CA ASN A 171 -9.16 25.83 -31.26
C ASN A 171 -8.82 24.71 -30.26
N THR A 172 -9.64 24.48 -29.25
CA THR A 172 -9.44 23.46 -28.21
C THR A 172 -10.59 22.46 -28.14
N LYS A 173 -11.44 22.45 -29.17
CA LYS A 173 -12.50 21.46 -29.34
C LYS A 173 -11.92 20.06 -29.58
N VAL A 174 -12.47 19.09 -28.87
CA VAL A 174 -12.18 17.66 -28.99
C VAL A 174 -13.32 17.01 -29.75
N LEU A 175 -13.00 16.14 -30.68
CA LEU A 175 -13.94 15.39 -31.50
C LEU A 175 -13.78 13.89 -31.27
N PRO A 176 -14.82 13.08 -31.52
CA PRO A 176 -14.72 11.62 -31.48
C PRO A 176 -13.53 11.10 -32.28
N GLY A 177 -12.77 10.18 -31.66
CA GLY A 177 -11.56 9.62 -32.25
C GLY A 177 -10.26 10.41 -31.97
N ASP A 178 -10.33 11.63 -31.42
CA ASP A 178 -9.11 12.33 -31.00
C ASP A 178 -8.38 11.56 -29.91
N VAL A 179 -7.07 11.42 -30.01
CA VAL A 179 -6.23 10.88 -28.95
C VAL A 179 -5.85 12.02 -28.02
N LEU A 180 -6.16 11.86 -26.73
CA LEU A 180 -5.87 12.82 -25.67
C LEU A 180 -4.66 12.35 -24.87
N LEU A 181 -3.71 13.27 -24.61
CA LEU A 181 -2.50 12.99 -23.84
C LEU A 181 -2.32 14.03 -22.74
N ASN A 182 -2.16 13.59 -21.50
CA ASN A 182 -1.73 14.46 -20.41
C ASN A 182 -0.25 14.80 -20.52
N ILE A 183 0.06 16.09 -20.52
CA ILE A 183 1.40 16.61 -20.83
C ILE A 183 2.13 17.24 -19.64
N THR A 184 1.53 17.28 -18.44
CA THR A 184 2.14 17.90 -17.26
C THR A 184 1.73 17.21 -15.95
N GLY A 185 2.60 17.35 -14.94
CA GLY A 185 2.33 16.96 -13.55
C GLY A 185 2.23 15.46 -13.31
N ALA A 186 1.65 15.06 -12.19
CA ALA A 186 1.57 13.64 -11.75
C ALA A 186 0.78 12.71 -12.70
N SER A 187 0.07 13.26 -13.66
CA SER A 187 -0.69 12.52 -14.67
C SER A 187 -0.04 12.50 -16.05
N LEU A 188 1.19 13.01 -16.17
CA LEU A 188 1.96 13.01 -17.40
C LEU A 188 2.01 11.61 -18.03
N GLY A 189 1.83 11.54 -19.33
CA GLY A 189 1.86 10.30 -20.11
C GLY A 189 0.55 9.51 -20.14
N ARG A 190 -0.47 9.85 -19.32
CA ARG A 190 -1.79 9.23 -19.46
C ARG A 190 -2.45 9.66 -20.75
N SER A 191 -3.04 8.68 -21.44
CA SER A 191 -3.68 8.88 -22.74
C SER A 191 -4.97 8.10 -22.86
N THR A 192 -5.90 8.61 -23.67
CA THR A 192 -7.12 7.91 -24.07
C THR A 192 -7.65 8.43 -25.39
N ILE A 193 -8.50 7.67 -26.05
CA ILE A 193 -9.25 8.12 -27.22
C ILE A 193 -10.57 8.74 -26.76
N PHE A 194 -10.92 9.91 -27.31
CA PHE A 194 -12.22 10.53 -27.03
C PHE A 194 -13.32 9.70 -27.67
N PRO A 195 -14.30 9.23 -26.87
CA PRO A 195 -15.24 8.20 -27.33
C PRO A 195 -16.34 8.77 -28.23
N SER A 196 -16.90 7.91 -29.08
CA SER A 196 -17.94 8.29 -30.05
C SER A 196 -19.33 8.59 -29.44
N ASN A 197 -19.56 8.19 -28.20
CA ASN A 197 -20.81 8.50 -27.48
C ASN A 197 -20.84 9.92 -26.90
N LEU A 198 -19.72 10.65 -26.93
CA LEU A 198 -19.63 12.08 -26.63
C LEU A 198 -19.47 12.84 -27.94
N VAL A 199 -20.29 13.86 -28.17
CA VAL A 199 -20.29 14.61 -29.43
C VAL A 199 -19.06 15.49 -29.55
N GLU A 200 -18.78 16.30 -28.51
CA GLU A 200 -17.64 17.20 -28.43
C GLU A 200 -17.32 17.59 -26.98
N ALA A 201 -16.14 18.11 -26.77
CA ALA A 201 -15.68 18.62 -25.48
C ALA A 201 -14.62 19.71 -25.69
N ASN A 202 -14.20 20.37 -24.61
CA ASN A 202 -12.96 21.15 -24.59
C ASN A 202 -12.00 20.56 -23.55
N VAL A 203 -10.72 20.87 -23.69
CA VAL A 203 -9.65 20.38 -22.80
C VAL A 203 -8.86 21.51 -22.18
N SER A 204 -8.35 21.28 -20.97
CA SER A 204 -7.45 22.20 -20.28
C SER A 204 -6.06 22.26 -20.91
N GLN A 205 -5.25 23.25 -20.54
CA GLN A 205 -3.87 23.40 -20.99
C GLN A 205 -2.95 22.21 -20.62
N HIS A 206 -3.38 21.32 -19.74
CA HIS A 206 -2.64 20.13 -19.30
C HIS A 206 -2.91 18.89 -20.15
N VAL A 207 -3.83 18.99 -21.11
CA VAL A 207 -4.23 17.92 -22.02
C VAL A 207 -3.94 18.35 -23.45
N THR A 208 -3.24 17.53 -24.21
CA THR A 208 -2.97 17.73 -25.64
C THR A 208 -3.94 16.91 -26.47
N ILE A 209 -4.47 17.51 -27.52
CA ILE A 209 -5.27 16.88 -28.57
C ILE A 209 -4.32 16.41 -29.66
N ILE A 210 -4.40 15.14 -30.03
CA ILE A 210 -3.69 14.53 -31.16
C ILE A 210 -4.78 14.04 -32.12
N ARG A 211 -5.06 14.80 -33.17
CA ARG A 211 -6.02 14.44 -34.23
C ARG A 211 -5.26 13.99 -35.44
N LEU A 212 -5.41 12.75 -35.80
CA LEU A 212 -4.77 12.17 -36.96
C LEU A 212 -5.46 12.59 -38.26
N ILE A 213 -4.74 12.54 -39.36
CA ILE A 213 -5.27 12.72 -40.73
C ILE A 213 -5.97 11.45 -41.15
N GLU A 214 -5.36 10.30 -40.88
CA GLU A 214 -5.97 8.97 -41.09
C GLU A 214 -6.53 8.43 -39.77
N SER A 215 -7.85 8.49 -39.62
CA SER A 215 -8.53 8.14 -38.37
C SER A 215 -8.44 6.64 -37.98
N GLN A 216 -8.24 5.77 -38.95
CA GLN A 216 -8.08 4.33 -38.72
C GLN A 216 -6.84 4.01 -37.88
N MET A 217 -5.86 4.92 -37.82
CA MET A 217 -4.63 4.78 -37.03
C MET A 217 -4.82 5.15 -35.55
N ASN A 218 -5.95 5.74 -35.14
CA ASN A 218 -6.13 6.31 -33.81
C ASN A 218 -5.85 5.31 -32.69
N GLN A 219 -6.36 4.08 -32.82
CA GLN A 219 -6.18 3.01 -31.83
C GLN A 219 -4.70 2.60 -31.74
N PHE A 220 -4.03 2.38 -32.87
CA PHE A 220 -2.62 2.00 -32.88
C PHE A 220 -1.73 3.11 -32.29
N ILE A 221 -1.96 4.38 -32.67
CA ILE A 221 -1.21 5.52 -32.10
C ILE A 221 -1.45 5.64 -30.60
N HIS A 222 -2.69 5.42 -30.13
CA HIS A 222 -2.98 5.40 -28.69
C HIS A 222 -2.22 4.29 -27.97
N LEU A 223 -2.21 3.06 -28.50
CA LEU A 223 -1.42 1.95 -27.96
C LEU A 223 0.06 2.29 -27.93
N GLY A 224 0.56 2.90 -29.01
CA GLY A 224 1.94 3.37 -29.09
C GLY A 224 2.28 4.37 -28.00
N ILE A 225 1.42 5.34 -27.73
CA ILE A 225 1.62 6.33 -26.65
C ILE A 225 1.70 5.63 -25.28
N LEU A 226 0.90 4.58 -25.05
CA LEU A 226 0.90 3.83 -23.78
C LEU A 226 2.08 2.86 -23.65
N SER A 227 2.75 2.50 -24.75
CA SER A 227 3.88 1.57 -24.73
C SER A 227 5.08 2.11 -23.95
N PRO A 228 5.88 1.25 -23.30
CA PRO A 228 7.12 1.64 -22.67
C PRO A 228 8.05 2.43 -23.57
N LEU A 229 8.14 2.06 -24.86
CA LEU A 229 8.94 2.74 -25.87
C LEU A 229 8.62 4.25 -25.95
N VAL A 230 7.36 4.60 -26.14
CA VAL A 230 6.94 6.01 -26.26
C VAL A 230 6.88 6.70 -24.89
N GLN A 231 6.54 5.97 -23.82
CA GLN A 231 6.59 6.52 -22.46
C GLN A 231 8.02 6.95 -22.07
N GLN A 232 9.07 6.27 -22.54
CA GLN A 232 10.44 6.73 -22.35
C GLN A 232 10.68 8.09 -23.03
N LEU A 233 10.12 8.34 -24.22
CA LEU A 233 10.18 9.65 -24.86
C LEU A 233 9.40 10.72 -24.06
N VAL A 234 8.22 10.36 -23.55
CA VAL A 234 7.37 11.23 -22.72
C VAL A 234 8.11 11.69 -21.47
N TRP A 235 8.77 10.80 -20.76
CA TRP A 235 9.48 11.10 -19.52
C TRP A 235 10.88 11.64 -19.74
N GLY A 236 11.55 11.25 -20.84
CA GLY A 236 12.93 11.65 -21.14
C GLY A 236 13.05 13.01 -21.83
N ARG A 237 12.00 13.51 -22.48
CA ARG A 237 12.02 14.75 -23.27
C ARG A 237 11.20 15.89 -22.66
N GLN A 238 11.00 15.88 -21.34
CA GLN A 238 10.33 16.97 -20.64
C GLN A 238 11.15 18.26 -20.69
N VAL A 239 10.46 19.41 -20.72
CA VAL A 239 11.05 20.74 -20.68
C VAL A 239 10.34 21.61 -19.65
N GLY A 240 11.08 22.49 -18.98
CA GLY A 240 10.54 23.44 -18.00
C GLY A 240 11.34 23.50 -16.70
N MET A 241 11.43 24.69 -16.07
CA MET A 241 12.19 24.87 -14.82
C MET A 241 11.33 24.76 -13.56
N ALA A 242 10.05 25.08 -13.62
CA ALA A 242 9.15 25.08 -12.45
C ALA A 242 8.06 24.00 -12.52
N ILE A 243 7.55 23.70 -13.71
CA ILE A 243 6.64 22.60 -13.99
C ILE A 243 7.16 21.93 -15.26
N GLU A 244 7.73 20.77 -15.10
CA GLU A 244 8.18 19.95 -16.21
C GLU A 244 6.98 19.41 -16.99
N GLY A 245 7.10 19.37 -18.32
CA GLY A 245 6.03 18.91 -19.18
C GLY A 245 6.47 18.82 -20.65
N LEU A 246 5.57 18.32 -21.48
CA LEU A 246 5.79 18.19 -22.91
C LEU A 246 5.26 19.43 -23.64
N SER A 247 6.11 20.03 -24.45
CA SER A 247 5.69 21.06 -25.38
C SER A 247 5.20 20.46 -26.70
N LYS A 248 4.37 21.23 -27.44
CA LYS A 248 3.92 20.84 -28.78
C LYS A 248 5.13 20.50 -29.69
N LYS A 249 6.20 21.30 -29.66
CA LYS A 249 7.40 21.09 -30.49
C LYS A 249 8.11 19.78 -30.18
N VAL A 250 8.12 19.36 -28.90
CA VAL A 250 8.70 18.08 -28.47
C VAL A 250 7.84 16.92 -28.98
N LEU A 251 6.51 17.03 -28.83
CA LEU A 251 5.58 15.99 -29.30
C LEU A 251 5.59 15.82 -30.82
N GLU A 252 5.69 16.91 -31.58
CA GLU A 252 5.80 16.86 -33.05
C GLU A 252 6.99 16.01 -33.50
N MET A 253 8.07 15.96 -32.70
CA MET A 253 9.32 15.27 -32.99
C MET A 253 9.38 13.82 -32.55
N PHE A 254 8.33 13.29 -31.87
CA PHE A 254 8.32 11.89 -31.42
C PHE A 254 8.40 10.95 -32.64
N GLU A 255 9.30 9.98 -32.57
CA GLU A 255 9.53 8.95 -33.56
C GLU A 255 8.53 7.80 -33.31
N PHE A 256 7.66 7.57 -34.30
CA PHE A 256 6.69 6.48 -34.24
C PHE A 256 6.99 5.44 -35.31
N PRO A 257 7.20 4.17 -34.93
CA PRO A 257 7.22 3.06 -35.88
C PRO A 257 5.77 2.75 -36.32
N ILE A 258 5.53 2.79 -37.62
CA ILE A 258 4.22 2.63 -38.23
C ILE A 258 4.19 1.36 -39.08
N PRO A 259 3.35 0.38 -38.76
CA PRO A 259 3.08 -0.80 -39.59
C PRO A 259 2.13 -0.48 -40.77
N PRO A 260 2.00 -1.39 -41.72
CA PRO A 260 0.88 -1.44 -42.66
C PRO A 260 -0.47 -1.30 -41.93
N ILE A 261 -1.46 -0.61 -42.51
CA ILE A 261 -2.75 -0.35 -41.84
C ILE A 261 -3.49 -1.63 -41.47
N ALA A 262 -3.41 -2.67 -42.31
CA ALA A 262 -4.01 -3.97 -42.01
C ALA A 262 -3.35 -4.65 -40.81
N GLU A 263 -2.01 -4.51 -40.68
CA GLU A 263 -1.27 -5.00 -39.52
C GLU A 263 -1.60 -4.20 -38.25
N GLN A 264 -1.78 -2.85 -38.35
CA GLN A 264 -2.25 -2.05 -37.20
C GLN A 264 -3.57 -2.62 -36.63
N HIS A 265 -4.53 -2.95 -37.48
CA HIS A 265 -5.80 -3.54 -37.03
C HIS A 265 -5.60 -4.91 -36.37
N ARG A 266 -4.72 -5.78 -36.93
CA ARG A 266 -4.41 -7.08 -36.30
C ARG A 266 -3.72 -6.90 -34.94
N ILE A 267 -2.80 -5.96 -34.82
CA ILE A 267 -2.13 -5.63 -33.57
C ILE A 267 -3.13 -5.14 -32.52
N VAL A 268 -3.99 -4.18 -32.88
CA VAL A 268 -5.04 -3.66 -31.97
C VAL A 268 -5.94 -4.77 -31.48
N ALA A 269 -6.48 -5.59 -32.38
CA ALA A 269 -7.35 -6.71 -32.01
C ALA A 269 -6.64 -7.72 -31.07
N LYS A 270 -5.35 -8.01 -31.32
CA LYS A 270 -4.57 -8.91 -30.46
C LYS A 270 -4.26 -8.31 -29.10
N VAL A 271 -3.97 -7.01 -29.04
CA VAL A 271 -3.77 -6.28 -27.77
C VAL A 271 -5.06 -6.30 -26.95
N ASP A 272 -6.22 -6.01 -27.55
CA ASP A 272 -7.51 -6.03 -26.86
C ASP A 272 -7.81 -7.42 -26.28
N GLU A 273 -7.56 -8.49 -27.04
CA GLU A 273 -7.69 -9.88 -26.60
C GLU A 273 -6.80 -10.16 -25.38
N LEU A 274 -5.51 -9.79 -25.45
CA LEU A 274 -4.54 -10.05 -24.39
C LEU A 274 -4.78 -9.18 -23.16
N MET A 275 -5.23 -7.93 -23.32
CA MET A 275 -5.59 -7.06 -22.20
C MET A 275 -6.82 -7.60 -21.45
N ALA A 276 -7.82 -8.15 -22.17
CA ALA A 276 -8.96 -8.81 -21.54
C ALA A 276 -8.54 -10.06 -20.74
N LEU A 277 -7.55 -10.82 -21.23
CA LEU A 277 -6.95 -11.92 -20.45
C LEU A 277 -6.21 -11.42 -19.21
N CYS A 278 -5.49 -10.30 -19.31
CA CYS A 278 -4.85 -9.66 -18.15
C CYS A 278 -5.88 -9.19 -17.12
N ASP A 279 -7.03 -8.61 -17.54
CA ASP A 279 -8.12 -8.21 -16.64
C ASP A 279 -8.69 -9.41 -15.90
N GLN A 280 -8.93 -10.51 -16.62
CA GLN A 280 -9.41 -11.76 -16.03
C GLN A 280 -8.39 -12.34 -15.03
N LEU A 281 -7.11 -12.35 -15.38
CA LEU A 281 -6.04 -12.83 -14.52
C LEU A 281 -5.92 -11.97 -13.24
N GLU A 282 -6.04 -10.66 -13.37
CA GLU A 282 -6.04 -9.71 -12.25
C GLU A 282 -7.20 -10.00 -11.29
N GLN A 283 -8.42 -10.11 -11.82
CA GLN A 283 -9.60 -10.40 -11.02
C GLN A 283 -9.52 -11.77 -10.31
N GLN A 284 -9.05 -12.81 -11.01
CA GLN A 284 -8.87 -14.13 -10.41
C GLN A 284 -7.81 -14.13 -9.31
N THR A 285 -6.72 -13.40 -9.51
CA THR A 285 -5.65 -13.29 -8.52
C THR A 285 -6.12 -12.54 -7.27
N GLU A 286 -6.83 -11.42 -7.43
CA GLU A 286 -7.42 -10.68 -6.30
C GLU A 286 -8.41 -11.54 -5.51
N ALA A 287 -9.31 -12.24 -6.19
CA ALA A 287 -10.27 -13.16 -5.56
C ALA A 287 -9.56 -14.32 -4.83
N SER A 288 -8.49 -14.86 -5.40
CA SER A 288 -7.67 -15.92 -4.76
C SER A 288 -6.97 -15.42 -3.49
N ILE A 289 -6.41 -14.20 -3.51
CA ILE A 289 -5.79 -13.59 -2.34
C ILE A 289 -6.84 -13.40 -1.22
N GLU A 290 -8.01 -12.88 -1.53
CA GLU A 290 -9.10 -12.70 -0.56
C GLU A 290 -9.58 -14.04 0.03
N ALA A 291 -9.82 -15.03 -0.81
CA ALA A 291 -10.22 -16.38 -0.37
C ALA A 291 -9.16 -17.02 0.54
N HIS A 292 -7.88 -16.86 0.21
CA HIS A 292 -6.77 -17.34 1.02
C HIS A 292 -6.74 -16.64 2.40
N GLN A 293 -6.94 -15.32 2.48
CA GLN A 293 -7.01 -14.59 3.74
C GLN A 293 -8.16 -15.10 4.63
N VAL A 294 -9.34 -15.30 4.05
CA VAL A 294 -10.50 -15.85 4.76
C VAL A 294 -10.21 -17.27 5.26
N LEU A 295 -9.60 -18.12 4.45
CA LEU A 295 -9.24 -19.49 4.83
C LEU A 295 -8.27 -19.51 6.03
N VAL A 296 -7.19 -18.73 5.95
CA VAL A 296 -6.19 -18.63 7.04
C VAL A 296 -6.85 -18.15 8.33
N THR A 297 -7.63 -17.08 8.26
CA THR A 297 -8.34 -16.55 9.43
C THR A 297 -9.24 -17.60 10.04
N THR A 298 -10.06 -18.27 9.23
CA THR A 298 -10.99 -19.30 9.70
C THR A 298 -10.27 -20.48 10.36
N LEU A 299 -9.15 -20.94 9.76
CA LEU A 299 -8.37 -22.04 10.33
C LEU A 299 -7.69 -21.63 11.65
N LEU A 300 -7.12 -20.44 11.74
CA LEU A 300 -6.51 -19.94 12.96
C LEU A 300 -7.54 -19.72 14.07
N ASP A 301 -8.74 -19.29 13.73
CA ASP A 301 -9.85 -19.14 14.68
C ASP A 301 -10.27 -20.50 15.29
N THR A 302 -10.13 -21.62 14.57
CA THR A 302 -10.39 -22.95 15.14
C THR A 302 -9.45 -23.28 16.29
N LEU A 303 -8.21 -22.80 16.29
CA LEU A 303 -7.26 -23.01 17.39
C LEU A 303 -7.70 -22.31 18.67
N THR A 304 -8.07 -21.05 18.56
CA THR A 304 -8.50 -20.26 19.73
C THR A 304 -9.84 -20.72 20.28
N ASN A 305 -10.74 -21.21 19.42
CA ASN A 305 -12.08 -21.69 19.78
C ASN A 305 -12.13 -23.18 20.11
N SER A 306 -11.03 -23.92 20.05
CA SER A 306 -10.99 -25.35 20.45
C SER A 306 -11.51 -25.55 21.88
N ALA A 307 -12.40 -26.49 22.06
CA ALA A 307 -13.05 -26.75 23.36
C ALA A 307 -12.08 -27.37 24.39
N ASP A 308 -11.14 -28.19 23.92
CA ASP A 308 -10.17 -28.88 24.75
C ASP A 308 -8.80 -29.05 24.06
N ALA A 309 -7.83 -29.63 24.74
CA ALA A 309 -6.49 -29.85 24.25
C ALA A 309 -6.45 -30.85 23.08
N ASP A 310 -7.32 -31.84 23.04
CA ASP A 310 -7.36 -32.84 21.98
C ASP A 310 -7.85 -32.20 20.65
N GLU A 311 -8.90 -31.40 20.73
CA GLU A 311 -9.38 -30.63 19.58
C GLU A 311 -8.35 -29.61 19.10
N LEU A 312 -7.68 -28.90 20.01
CA LEU A 312 -6.58 -28.00 19.68
C LEU A 312 -5.46 -28.72 18.90
N MET A 313 -5.06 -29.89 19.38
CA MET A 313 -4.02 -30.70 18.71
C MET A 313 -4.45 -31.19 17.32
N GLN A 314 -5.72 -31.57 17.15
CA GLN A 314 -6.28 -31.97 15.86
C GLN A 314 -6.31 -30.79 14.88
N ASN A 315 -6.79 -29.64 15.34
CA ASN A 315 -6.83 -28.42 14.52
C ASN A 315 -5.42 -27.98 14.14
N TRP A 316 -4.46 -28.02 15.05
CA TRP A 316 -3.07 -27.72 14.76
C TRP A 316 -2.46 -28.72 13.77
N ALA A 317 -2.74 -30.02 13.88
CA ALA A 317 -2.26 -31.02 12.94
C ALA A 317 -2.71 -30.71 11.49
N ARG A 318 -3.98 -30.34 11.31
CA ARG A 318 -4.51 -29.91 9.98
C ARG A 318 -3.79 -28.70 9.43
N ILE A 319 -3.55 -27.68 10.27
CA ILE A 319 -2.85 -26.45 9.84
C ILE A 319 -1.39 -26.77 9.50
N SER A 320 -0.72 -27.59 10.32
CA SER A 320 0.70 -27.94 10.11
C SER A 320 0.93 -28.77 8.85
N GLU A 321 -0.03 -29.61 8.46
CA GLU A 321 0.05 -30.39 7.21
C GLU A 321 0.05 -29.49 5.97
N HIS A 322 -0.57 -28.30 6.05
CA HIS A 322 -0.68 -27.34 4.97
C HIS A 322 0.11 -26.04 5.24
N PHE A 323 1.09 -26.09 6.15
CA PHE A 323 1.78 -24.89 6.63
C PHE A 323 2.38 -24.05 5.50
N ASP A 324 3.08 -24.70 4.56
CA ASP A 324 3.78 -24.03 3.45
C ASP A 324 2.82 -23.37 2.44
N THR A 325 1.56 -23.79 2.39
CA THR A 325 0.54 -23.20 1.52
C THR A 325 -0.28 -22.12 2.21
N LEU A 326 -0.42 -22.18 3.54
CA LEU A 326 -1.20 -21.24 4.31
C LEU A 326 -0.40 -19.98 4.68
N PHE A 327 0.88 -20.11 5.00
CA PHE A 327 1.68 -18.98 5.50
C PHE A 327 2.62 -18.43 4.42
N THR A 328 2.04 -18.07 3.27
CA THR A 328 2.73 -17.56 2.08
C THR A 328 2.75 -16.03 1.97
N THR A 329 2.07 -15.31 2.88
CA THR A 329 1.98 -13.85 2.89
C THR A 329 2.43 -13.27 4.23
N GLU A 330 2.88 -12.02 4.25
CA GLU A 330 3.21 -11.32 5.50
C GLU A 330 2.00 -11.24 6.41
N GLU A 331 0.82 -10.98 5.84
CA GLU A 331 -0.44 -10.89 6.55
C GLU A 331 -0.81 -12.21 7.24
N SER A 332 -0.65 -13.36 6.56
CA SER A 332 -0.93 -14.67 7.15
C SER A 332 0.03 -15.01 8.29
N ILE A 333 1.31 -14.63 8.19
CA ILE A 333 2.28 -14.80 9.28
C ILE A 333 1.96 -13.85 10.45
N ASP A 334 1.57 -12.60 10.18
CA ASP A 334 1.18 -11.66 11.23
C ASP A 334 -0.09 -12.13 11.96
N GLN A 335 -1.05 -12.75 11.26
CA GLN A 335 -2.20 -13.42 11.86
C GLN A 335 -1.79 -14.61 12.75
N LEU A 336 -0.87 -15.47 12.25
CA LEU A 336 -0.32 -16.57 13.04
C LEU A 336 0.33 -16.07 14.34
N LYS A 337 1.14 -14.99 14.27
CA LYS A 337 1.72 -14.37 15.46
C LYS A 337 0.65 -13.93 16.46
N GLN A 338 -0.40 -13.26 15.98
CA GLN A 338 -1.51 -12.85 16.85
C GLN A 338 -2.21 -14.04 17.50
N THR A 339 -2.44 -15.13 16.76
CA THR A 339 -3.02 -16.37 17.29
C THR A 339 -2.11 -17.00 18.35
N ILE A 340 -0.79 -17.05 18.15
CA ILE A 340 0.17 -17.52 19.15
C ILE A 340 0.07 -16.70 20.44
N LEU A 341 0.03 -15.37 20.34
CA LEU A 341 -0.13 -14.48 21.50
C LEU A 341 -1.47 -14.71 22.20
N GLN A 342 -2.54 -14.94 21.45
CA GLN A 342 -3.87 -15.20 22.01
C GLN A 342 -3.93 -16.55 22.74
N LEU A 343 -3.39 -17.61 22.14
CA LEU A 343 -3.28 -18.93 22.78
C LEU A 343 -2.45 -18.87 24.07
N ALA A 344 -1.40 -18.06 24.08
CA ALA A 344 -0.54 -17.84 25.25
C ALA A 344 -1.33 -17.27 26.44
N VAL A 345 -2.13 -16.21 26.21
CA VAL A 345 -2.92 -15.57 27.28
C VAL A 345 -4.20 -16.32 27.65
N MET A 346 -4.60 -17.31 26.84
CA MET A 346 -5.69 -18.23 27.13
C MET A 346 -5.23 -19.48 27.91
N GLY A 347 -3.91 -19.65 28.13
CA GLY A 347 -3.34 -20.82 28.78
C GLY A 347 -3.36 -22.09 27.90
N LYS A 348 -3.46 -21.94 26.57
CA LYS A 348 -3.51 -23.05 25.61
C LYS A 348 -2.16 -23.35 24.96
N LEU A 349 -1.10 -22.58 25.26
CA LEU A 349 0.20 -22.69 24.58
C LEU A 349 1.16 -23.68 25.24
N VAL A 350 1.07 -23.83 26.55
CA VAL A 350 1.91 -24.75 27.33
C VAL A 350 1.03 -25.61 28.26
N PRO A 351 1.44 -26.83 28.61
CA PRO A 351 0.68 -27.65 29.57
C PRO A 351 0.76 -27.03 30.96
N GLN A 352 -0.35 -27.08 31.70
CA GLN A 352 -0.41 -26.73 33.11
C GLN A 352 0.22 -27.81 33.98
N ASP A 353 0.96 -27.42 35.05
CA ASP A 353 1.49 -28.31 36.07
C ASP A 353 0.63 -28.17 37.35
N PRO A 354 -0.15 -29.21 37.75
CA PRO A 354 -0.97 -29.13 38.94
C PRO A 354 -0.19 -28.94 40.26
N SER A 355 1.13 -29.11 40.24
CA SER A 355 2.01 -28.89 41.39
C SER A 355 2.48 -27.44 41.54
N ASP A 356 2.24 -26.59 40.56
CA ASP A 356 2.59 -25.16 40.64
C ASP A 356 1.67 -24.44 41.64
N GLU A 357 2.25 -23.45 42.33
CA GLU A 357 1.48 -22.60 43.25
C GLU A 357 0.36 -21.87 42.50
N PRO A 358 -0.93 -22.03 42.88
CA PRO A 358 -2.02 -21.36 42.20
C PRO A 358 -1.90 -19.83 42.21
N ALA A 359 -2.33 -19.16 41.16
CA ALA A 359 -2.29 -17.69 41.04
C ALA A 359 -3.07 -16.98 42.17
N ALA A 360 -4.11 -17.64 42.76
CA ALA A 360 -4.84 -17.10 43.91
C ALA A 360 -3.92 -16.88 45.12
N GLU A 361 -2.97 -17.78 45.40
CA GLU A 361 -2.01 -17.63 46.49
C GLU A 361 -0.98 -16.53 46.19
N LEU A 362 -0.54 -16.44 44.92
CA LEU A 362 0.29 -15.35 44.44
C LEU A 362 -0.39 -13.99 44.64
N LEU A 363 -1.66 -13.85 44.29
CA LEU A 363 -2.44 -12.63 44.48
C LEU A 363 -2.57 -12.22 45.95
N LYS A 364 -2.70 -13.17 46.88
CA LYS A 364 -2.71 -12.90 48.34
C LYS A 364 -1.35 -12.30 48.75
N ARG A 365 -0.23 -12.90 48.34
CA ARG A 365 1.12 -12.38 48.64
C ARG A 365 1.34 -10.99 48.06
N ILE A 366 0.85 -10.76 46.83
CA ILE A 366 0.91 -9.43 46.19
C ILE A 366 0.14 -8.39 46.99
N ALA A 367 -1.06 -8.74 47.47
CA ALA A 367 -1.89 -7.85 48.29
C ALA A 367 -1.23 -7.52 49.63
N GLU A 368 -0.61 -8.51 50.30
CA GLU A 368 0.14 -8.33 51.54
C GLU A 368 1.37 -7.42 51.36
N GLU A 369 2.19 -7.69 50.34
CA GLU A 369 3.36 -6.86 50.01
C GLU A 369 2.95 -5.42 49.68
N LYS A 370 1.88 -5.26 48.89
CA LYS A 370 1.31 -3.96 48.56
C LYS A 370 0.85 -3.19 49.80
N ALA A 371 0.21 -3.87 50.75
CA ALA A 371 -0.20 -3.28 52.01
C ALA A 371 1.01 -2.84 52.86
N LEU A 372 2.12 -3.62 52.87
CA LEU A 372 3.36 -3.31 53.52
C LEU A 372 4.01 -2.07 52.89
N LEU A 373 4.15 -2.02 51.58
CA LEU A 373 4.72 -0.88 50.85
C LEU A 373 3.93 0.42 51.10
N VAL A 374 2.61 0.36 51.19
CA VAL A 374 1.75 1.49 51.55
C VAL A 374 2.03 1.95 52.98
N LYS A 375 2.14 1.00 53.96
CA LYS A 375 2.44 1.28 55.36
C LYS A 375 3.82 1.95 55.52
N GLU A 376 4.82 1.50 54.73
CA GLU A 376 6.14 2.06 54.68
C GLU A 376 6.24 3.38 53.91
N LYS A 377 5.11 3.85 53.35
CA LYS A 377 5.04 5.07 52.48
C LYS A 377 5.90 5.00 51.20
N LYS A 378 6.26 3.80 50.76
CA LYS A 378 7.00 3.60 49.50
C LYS A 378 6.10 3.76 48.29
N ILE A 379 4.82 3.39 48.41
CA ILE A 379 3.81 3.59 47.40
C ILE A 379 2.57 4.31 47.97
N LYS A 380 1.82 4.99 47.14
CA LYS A 380 0.57 5.66 47.51
C LYS A 380 -0.56 4.64 47.66
N LYS A 381 -1.41 4.83 48.69
CA LYS A 381 -2.62 4.04 48.86
C LYS A 381 -3.51 4.22 47.63
N GLN A 382 -3.84 3.11 46.96
CA GLN A 382 -4.71 3.09 45.80
C GLN A 382 -6.14 2.73 46.24
N LYS A 383 -7.15 3.17 45.47
CA LYS A 383 -8.53 2.79 45.68
C LYS A 383 -8.69 1.31 45.36
N ALA A 384 -9.26 0.53 46.29
CA ALA A 384 -9.60 -0.85 46.01
C ALA A 384 -10.64 -0.92 44.87
N LEU A 385 -10.42 -1.78 43.92
CA LEU A 385 -11.39 -2.10 42.87
C LEU A 385 -12.23 -3.31 43.35
N PRO A 386 -13.50 -3.40 42.95
CA PRO A 386 -14.29 -4.60 43.19
C PRO A 386 -13.63 -5.81 42.49
N PRO A 387 -13.77 -7.03 42.98
CA PRO A 387 -13.33 -8.22 42.25
C PRO A 387 -14.08 -8.33 40.92
N ILE A 388 -13.46 -8.95 39.94
CA ILE A 388 -14.09 -9.24 38.63
C ILE A 388 -15.23 -10.24 38.91
N SER A 389 -16.47 -9.88 38.58
CA SER A 389 -17.63 -10.76 38.74
C SER A 389 -17.63 -11.87 37.68
N GLU A 390 -18.38 -12.96 37.92
CA GLU A 390 -18.46 -14.08 36.97
C GLU A 390 -18.95 -13.61 35.57
N ASP A 391 -19.89 -12.67 35.54
CA ASP A 391 -20.43 -12.10 34.28
C ASP A 391 -19.42 -11.21 33.52
N GLU A 392 -18.36 -10.76 34.20
CA GLU A 392 -17.31 -9.92 33.64
C GLU A 392 -16.08 -10.73 33.18
N LYS A 393 -16.03 -12.05 33.49
CA LYS A 393 -14.95 -12.93 33.07
C LYS A 393 -15.08 -13.22 31.57
N PRO A 394 -14.07 -12.87 30.74
CA PRO A 394 -14.15 -13.03 29.30
C PRO A 394 -14.27 -14.48 28.81
N PHE A 395 -13.66 -15.42 29.53
CA PHE A 395 -13.69 -16.87 29.29
C PHE A 395 -13.28 -17.65 30.53
N GLU A 396 -13.52 -18.96 30.55
CA GLU A 396 -13.06 -19.85 31.60
C GLU A 396 -11.53 -20.04 31.55
N LEU A 397 -10.88 -19.80 32.68
CA LEU A 397 -9.44 -19.96 32.83
C LEU A 397 -9.05 -21.42 33.10
N PRO A 398 -7.84 -21.85 32.69
CA PRO A 398 -7.27 -23.11 33.13
C PRO A 398 -7.14 -23.21 34.64
N ASN A 399 -7.08 -24.46 35.16
CA ASN A 399 -6.86 -24.70 36.57
C ASN A 399 -5.58 -24.02 37.07
N GLY A 400 -5.67 -23.39 38.24
CA GLY A 400 -4.54 -22.67 38.85
C GLY A 400 -4.37 -21.22 38.38
N TRP A 401 -5.10 -20.79 37.34
CA TRP A 401 -5.13 -19.40 36.92
C TRP A 401 -6.20 -18.60 37.66
N GLU A 402 -6.04 -17.26 37.68
CA GLU A 402 -7.00 -16.37 38.31
C GLU A 402 -7.15 -15.06 37.54
N TRP A 403 -8.40 -14.56 37.38
CA TRP A 403 -8.66 -13.24 36.86
C TRP A 403 -8.36 -12.15 37.89
N CYS A 404 -7.60 -11.13 37.51
CA CYS A 404 -7.39 -9.96 38.36
C CYS A 404 -7.34 -8.67 37.55
N HIS A 405 -7.56 -7.54 38.18
CA HIS A 405 -7.32 -6.25 37.57
C HIS A 405 -5.81 -5.92 37.52
N LEU A 406 -5.36 -5.27 36.45
CA LEU A 406 -3.98 -4.77 36.36
C LEU A 406 -3.57 -3.97 37.60
N ASN A 407 -4.52 -3.19 38.18
CA ASN A 407 -4.31 -2.45 39.43
C ASN A 407 -3.84 -3.31 40.59
N SER A 408 -4.23 -4.57 40.65
CA SER A 408 -3.80 -5.48 41.72
C SER A 408 -2.32 -5.81 41.65
N LEU A 409 -1.76 -5.84 40.44
CA LEU A 409 -0.40 -6.27 40.16
C LEU A 409 0.65 -5.15 40.22
N ILE A 410 0.24 -3.89 40.09
CA ILE A 410 1.16 -2.74 39.94
C ILE A 410 1.46 -2.05 41.27
N SER A 411 2.71 -1.59 41.40
CA SER A 411 3.16 -0.73 42.50
C SER A 411 2.85 0.74 42.23
N GLU A 412 3.22 1.21 41.06
CA GLU A 412 3.00 2.59 40.63
C GLU A 412 2.68 2.68 39.14
N MET A 413 2.08 3.79 38.75
CA MET A 413 1.74 4.12 37.36
C MET A 413 1.84 5.62 37.17
N ASP A 414 2.64 6.06 36.22
CA ASP A 414 2.83 7.46 35.88
C ASP A 414 2.78 7.71 34.37
N ALA A 415 2.60 8.97 33.98
CA ALA A 415 2.69 9.44 32.60
C ALA A 415 3.82 10.47 32.52
N GLY A 416 4.48 10.53 31.39
CA GLY A 416 5.63 11.39 31.20
C GLY A 416 5.28 12.84 30.90
N TRP A 417 6.20 13.52 30.22
CA TRP A 417 6.14 14.93 29.92
C TRP A 417 6.50 15.20 28.45
N SER A 418 5.74 16.05 27.78
CA SER A 418 5.93 16.43 26.38
C SER A 418 6.27 17.91 26.24
N PRO A 419 7.54 18.31 26.39
CA PRO A 419 7.97 19.65 26.01
C PRO A 419 7.96 19.84 24.49
N ALA A 420 8.02 21.09 24.04
CA ALA A 420 8.32 21.38 22.65
C ALA A 420 9.75 20.88 22.34
N CYS A 421 9.87 19.93 21.41
CA CYS A 421 11.12 19.33 20.97
C CYS A 421 11.32 19.52 19.48
N PRO A 422 12.57 19.74 19.01
CA PRO A 422 12.92 19.59 17.60
C PRO A 422 12.55 18.19 17.07
N PRO A 423 12.30 18.04 15.77
CA PRO A 423 11.88 16.75 15.21
C PRO A 423 12.98 15.67 15.19
N GLU A 424 14.25 16.09 15.28
CA GLU A 424 15.40 15.21 15.21
C GLU A 424 15.52 14.33 16.47
N ALA A 425 16.02 13.11 16.29
CA ALA A 425 16.35 12.23 17.40
C ALA A 425 17.57 12.77 18.17
N SER A 426 17.66 12.45 19.45
CA SER A 426 18.84 12.84 20.23
C SER A 426 20.07 12.07 19.75
N PRO A 427 21.19 12.76 19.50
CA PRO A 427 22.31 12.23 18.70
C PRO A 427 23.18 11.20 19.42
N ASN A 428 23.15 11.17 20.77
CA ASN A 428 24.01 10.29 21.55
C ASN A 428 23.46 10.03 22.97
N HIS A 429 24.15 9.22 23.76
CA HIS A 429 23.78 8.84 25.13
C HIS A 429 23.88 9.97 26.13
N GLU A 430 24.61 11.04 25.81
CA GLU A 430 24.81 12.20 26.70
C GLU A 430 23.71 13.25 26.56
N THR A 431 22.91 13.18 25.46
CA THR A 431 21.87 14.15 25.16
C THR A 431 20.50 13.58 25.53
N TRP A 432 19.73 14.34 26.30
CA TRP A 432 18.39 13.97 26.69
C TRP A 432 17.45 13.88 25.47
N GLY A 433 16.65 12.84 25.44
CA GLY A 433 15.60 12.62 24.46
C GLY A 433 14.23 12.37 25.11
N VAL A 434 13.16 12.62 24.35
CA VAL A 434 11.77 12.35 24.73
C VAL A 434 11.21 11.32 23.77
N LEU A 435 10.74 10.19 24.28
CA LEU A 435 10.20 9.10 23.46
C LEU A 435 8.95 9.55 22.70
N LYS A 436 8.91 9.21 21.41
CA LYS A 436 7.68 9.26 20.60
C LYS A 436 6.77 8.06 20.93
N THR A 437 5.50 8.13 20.61
CA THR A 437 4.60 6.97 20.72
C THR A 437 5.06 5.80 19.84
N THR A 438 5.83 6.06 18.79
CA THR A 438 6.42 5.03 17.90
C THR A 438 7.55 4.24 18.56
N ALA A 439 8.06 4.70 19.72
CA ALA A 439 9.02 3.94 20.53
C ALA A 439 8.39 2.69 21.18
N VAL A 440 7.07 2.71 21.39
CA VAL A 440 6.30 1.58 21.94
C VAL A 440 5.64 0.84 20.81
N GLN A 441 6.12 -0.34 20.46
CA GLN A 441 5.51 -1.27 19.52
C GLN A 441 4.95 -2.48 20.28
N SER A 442 4.12 -3.29 19.66
CA SER A 442 3.63 -4.52 20.29
C SER A 442 4.81 -5.43 20.63
N MET A 443 5.05 -5.65 21.93
CA MET A 443 6.15 -6.45 22.49
C MET A 443 7.57 -5.97 22.17
N GLU A 444 7.76 -4.80 21.51
CA GLU A 444 9.06 -4.28 21.09
C GLU A 444 9.25 -2.83 21.55
N TYR A 445 10.39 -2.55 22.19
CA TYR A 445 10.83 -1.20 22.57
C TYR A 445 11.88 -0.67 21.59
N ARG A 446 11.68 0.55 21.04
CA ARG A 446 12.58 1.21 20.09
C ARG A 446 13.13 2.51 20.66
N GLU A 447 14.32 2.45 21.27
CA GLU A 447 14.95 3.60 21.93
C GLU A 447 15.31 4.73 20.95
N TYR A 448 15.56 4.44 19.67
CA TYR A 448 15.90 5.41 18.63
C TYR A 448 14.68 6.28 18.19
N GLU A 449 13.46 5.84 18.50
CA GLU A 449 12.23 6.60 18.26
C GLU A 449 12.00 7.68 19.34
N ASN A 450 12.86 8.69 19.34
CA ASN A 450 12.80 9.80 20.28
C ASN A 450 12.94 11.15 19.55
N LYS A 451 12.77 12.24 20.29
CA LYS A 451 13.08 13.61 19.87
C LYS A 451 14.07 14.21 20.86
N VAL A 452 15.06 14.94 20.36
CA VAL A 452 16.01 15.62 21.21
C VAL A 452 15.30 16.65 22.10
N LEU A 453 15.64 16.66 23.40
CA LEU A 453 15.14 17.71 24.30
C LEU A 453 15.74 19.06 23.90
N SER A 454 14.89 20.08 23.76
CA SER A 454 15.34 21.44 23.46
C SER A 454 16.33 21.94 24.49
N PRO A 455 17.45 22.57 24.09
CA PRO A 455 18.45 23.13 25.02
C PRO A 455 17.88 24.15 26.01
N SER A 456 16.74 24.77 25.70
CA SER A 456 16.04 25.71 26.58
C SER A 456 15.20 25.04 27.68
N LYS A 457 15.14 23.71 27.71
CA LYS A 457 14.33 22.94 28.65
C LYS A 457 15.21 22.11 29.57
N GLU A 458 14.95 22.18 30.85
CA GLU A 458 15.62 21.32 31.84
C GLU A 458 15.01 19.91 31.79
N PRO A 459 15.85 18.85 31.81
CA PRO A 459 15.38 17.48 31.85
C PRO A 459 14.65 17.19 33.17
N ARG A 460 13.72 16.20 33.12
CA ARG A 460 12.99 15.71 34.29
C ARG A 460 13.34 14.24 34.55
N PRO A 461 14.42 13.98 35.36
CA PRO A 461 14.95 12.62 35.56
C PRO A 461 13.92 11.62 36.10
N GLN A 462 12.88 12.09 36.81
CA GLN A 462 11.80 11.22 37.30
C GLN A 462 11.02 10.50 36.17
N TYR A 463 11.08 11.01 34.93
CA TYR A 463 10.47 10.38 33.74
C TYR A 463 11.47 9.60 32.90
N GLU A 464 12.72 9.45 33.39
CA GLU A 464 13.73 8.65 32.69
C GLU A 464 13.29 7.19 32.60
N VAL A 465 13.41 6.62 31.41
CA VAL A 465 13.09 5.22 31.13
C VAL A 465 14.20 4.33 31.68
N LYS A 466 13.81 3.23 32.28
CA LYS A 466 14.73 2.24 32.88
C LYS A 466 14.41 0.84 32.40
N ASN A 467 15.40 -0.03 32.50
CA ASN A 467 15.19 -1.46 32.28
C ASN A 467 14.15 -1.98 33.28
N GLY A 468 13.21 -2.79 32.80
CA GLY A 468 12.09 -3.30 33.59
C GLY A 468 10.81 -2.45 33.54
N ASP A 469 10.85 -1.24 32.97
CA ASP A 469 9.66 -0.41 32.74
C ASP A 469 8.70 -1.10 31.77
N ILE A 470 7.41 -1.21 32.10
CA ILE A 470 6.37 -1.56 31.13
C ILE A 470 5.75 -0.25 30.63
N LEU A 471 5.83 -0.05 29.31
CA LEU A 471 5.32 1.14 28.65
C LEU A 471 4.06 0.82 27.85
N ILE A 472 3.07 1.73 27.89
CA ILE A 472 1.86 1.65 27.08
C ILE A 472 1.52 3.03 26.49
N THR A 473 1.15 3.04 25.23
CA THR A 473 0.69 4.27 24.57
C THR A 473 -0.73 4.62 25.01
N ARG A 474 -0.92 5.83 25.59
CA ARG A 474 -2.22 6.29 26.08
C ARG A 474 -2.96 7.24 25.16
N ALA A 475 -2.28 7.89 24.21
CA ALA A 475 -2.88 8.90 23.35
C ALA A 475 -2.26 8.93 21.96
N GLY A 476 -3.08 9.06 20.93
CA GLY A 476 -2.67 9.10 19.52
C GLY A 476 -3.72 8.52 18.58
N PRO A 477 -3.30 8.10 17.37
CA PRO A 477 -4.18 7.38 16.45
C PRO A 477 -4.70 6.07 17.08
N LYS A 478 -5.91 5.66 16.72
CA LYS A 478 -6.61 4.49 17.27
C LYS A 478 -5.75 3.22 17.29
N ASN A 479 -5.06 2.95 16.19
CA ASN A 479 -4.18 1.78 16.04
C ASN A 479 -2.88 1.85 16.86
N ARG A 480 -2.59 2.97 17.50
CA ARG A 480 -1.39 3.17 18.35
C ARG A 480 -1.70 3.16 19.83
N VAL A 481 -2.91 3.54 20.21
CA VAL A 481 -3.34 3.61 21.61
C VAL A 481 -3.57 2.20 22.16
N GLY A 482 -3.08 1.92 23.36
CA GLY A 482 -3.18 0.61 24.01
C GLY A 482 -2.02 -0.35 23.68
N VAL A 483 -1.12 -0.01 22.78
CA VAL A 483 0.06 -0.83 22.46
C VAL A 483 1.05 -0.78 23.62
N SER A 484 1.61 -1.92 24.02
CA SER A 484 2.50 -2.09 25.16
C SER A 484 3.81 -2.79 24.79
N CYS A 485 4.87 -2.46 25.52
CA CYS A 485 6.15 -3.18 25.48
C CYS A 485 6.86 -3.16 26.86
N LEU A 486 7.74 -4.12 27.06
CA LEU A 486 8.70 -4.14 28.15
C LEU A 486 10.03 -3.51 27.67
N VAL A 487 10.59 -2.63 28.47
CA VAL A 487 11.95 -2.09 28.27
C VAL A 487 12.95 -3.09 28.84
N GLN A 488 13.48 -3.96 28.00
CA GLN A 488 14.53 -4.91 28.40
C GLN A 488 15.88 -4.21 28.59
N THR A 489 16.25 -3.36 27.64
CA THR A 489 17.46 -2.55 27.65
C THR A 489 17.16 -1.16 27.10
N THR A 490 17.79 -0.13 27.66
CA THR A 490 17.67 1.24 27.18
C THR A 490 18.94 2.03 27.48
N ARG A 491 19.26 3.00 26.63
CA ARG A 491 20.29 3.96 26.93
C ARG A 491 19.82 4.98 27.99
N PRO A 492 20.74 5.62 28.72
CA PRO A 492 20.39 6.67 29.66
C PRO A 492 19.81 7.91 28.93
N LYS A 493 19.22 8.81 29.73
CA LYS A 493 18.74 10.14 29.31
C LYS A 493 17.60 10.07 28.25
N LEU A 494 16.75 9.05 28.31
CA LEU A 494 15.49 8.99 27.59
C LEU A 494 14.32 9.17 28.55
N MET A 495 13.40 10.08 28.26
CA MET A 495 12.20 10.34 29.05
C MET A 495 10.94 9.86 28.29
N ILE A 496 9.97 9.34 29.05
CA ILE A 496 8.63 9.08 28.50
C ILE A 496 7.89 10.40 28.24
N SER A 497 7.12 10.44 27.13
CA SER A 497 6.22 11.56 26.82
C SER A 497 4.90 11.44 27.60
N ASP A 498 4.12 12.53 27.65
CA ASP A 498 2.77 12.52 28.25
C ASP A 498 1.77 11.58 27.55
N LYS A 499 2.12 11.10 26.34
CA LYS A 499 1.36 10.13 25.55
C LYS A 499 1.71 8.68 25.86
N ILE A 500 2.68 8.45 26.75
CA ILE A 500 3.12 7.14 27.21
C ILE A 500 2.88 7.05 28.72
N ILE A 501 2.24 5.97 29.14
CA ILE A 501 2.13 5.58 30.55
C ILE A 501 3.22 4.54 30.80
N ARG A 502 3.88 4.67 31.96
CA ARG A 502 4.78 3.69 32.51
C ARG A 502 4.19 3.10 33.78
N PHE A 503 4.42 1.82 34.04
CA PHE A 503 4.09 1.20 35.31
C PHE A 503 5.09 0.09 35.65
N HIS A 504 5.12 -0.24 36.94
CA HIS A 504 5.95 -1.29 37.53
C HIS A 504 5.07 -2.29 38.26
N LEU A 505 5.43 -3.56 38.20
CA LEU A 505 4.77 -4.60 38.98
C LEU A 505 5.31 -4.61 40.43
N ILE A 506 4.54 -5.23 41.33
CA ILE A 506 5.04 -5.58 42.66
C ILE A 506 6.12 -6.68 42.50
N GLU A 507 7.27 -6.49 43.12
CA GLU A 507 8.45 -7.36 42.96
C GLU A 507 8.27 -8.67 43.77
N LEU A 508 7.57 -9.63 43.22
CA LEU A 508 7.36 -10.99 43.80
C LEU A 508 7.63 -12.10 42.76
N GLY A 509 8.50 -11.84 41.78
CA GLY A 509 8.91 -12.81 40.78
C GLY A 509 7.95 -12.97 39.57
N MET A 510 6.96 -12.11 39.44
CA MET A 510 6.08 -12.07 38.26
C MET A 510 6.85 -11.70 37.00
N SER A 511 6.44 -12.25 35.87
CA SER A 511 7.03 -11.92 34.57
C SER A 511 6.46 -10.61 34.02
N ASN A 512 7.30 -9.57 33.94
CA ASN A 512 6.96 -8.30 33.26
C ASN A 512 6.61 -8.54 31.78
N ASN A 513 7.30 -9.47 31.12
CA ASN A 513 7.02 -9.88 29.75
C ASN A 513 5.62 -10.45 29.59
N PHE A 514 5.18 -11.31 30.54
CA PHE A 514 3.84 -11.92 30.49
C PHE A 514 2.74 -10.85 30.64
N VAL A 515 2.88 -9.92 31.56
CA VAL A 515 1.90 -8.83 31.72
C VAL A 515 1.87 -7.92 30.49
N SER A 516 3.03 -7.59 29.92
CA SER A 516 3.11 -6.85 28.65
C SER A 516 2.44 -7.61 27.50
N LEU A 517 2.59 -8.94 27.45
CA LEU A 517 1.93 -9.81 26.47
C LEU A 517 0.41 -9.74 26.61
N CYS A 518 -0.14 -9.86 27.82
CA CYS A 518 -1.58 -9.73 28.05
C CYS A 518 -2.16 -8.41 27.53
N LEU A 519 -1.43 -7.30 27.66
CA LEU A 519 -1.89 -6.00 27.14
C LEU A 519 -1.94 -5.92 25.62
N ASN A 520 -1.27 -6.83 24.89
CA ASN A 520 -1.22 -6.86 23.44
C ASN A 520 -2.06 -7.99 22.80
N ALA A 521 -2.68 -8.86 23.61
CA ALA A 521 -3.40 -10.02 23.10
C ALA A 521 -4.63 -10.38 23.93
N GLY A 522 -5.56 -11.10 23.32
CA GLY A 522 -6.75 -11.67 23.95
C GLY A 522 -7.65 -10.66 24.63
N ALA A 523 -8.39 -11.11 25.64
CA ALA A 523 -9.42 -10.34 26.32
C ALA A 523 -8.95 -9.02 26.93
N THR A 524 -7.69 -8.94 27.39
CA THR A 524 -7.10 -7.69 27.89
C THR A 524 -6.97 -6.65 26.78
N SER A 525 -6.48 -7.05 25.61
CA SER A 525 -6.35 -6.18 24.44
C SER A 525 -7.72 -5.74 23.93
N GLU A 526 -8.70 -6.62 23.89
CA GLU A 526 -10.09 -6.33 23.50
C GLU A 526 -10.74 -5.33 24.47
N TYR A 527 -10.54 -5.52 25.77
CA TYR A 527 -10.95 -4.54 26.77
C TYR A 527 -10.32 -3.17 26.52
N LEU A 528 -9.01 -3.11 26.28
CA LEU A 528 -8.31 -1.86 26.01
C LEU A 528 -8.83 -1.19 24.72
N GLU A 529 -9.16 -1.96 23.68
CA GLU A 529 -9.77 -1.45 22.44
C GLU A 529 -11.13 -0.78 22.73
N SER A 530 -11.99 -1.44 23.50
CA SER A 530 -13.31 -0.91 23.91
C SER A 530 -13.21 0.30 24.85
N ALA A 531 -12.14 0.37 25.65
CA ALA A 531 -11.89 1.43 26.61
C ALA A 531 -11.39 2.74 25.99
N LYS A 532 -10.97 2.72 24.70
CA LYS A 532 -10.55 3.92 23.98
C LYS A 532 -11.67 4.94 23.87
N SER A 533 -11.32 6.21 24.02
CA SER A 533 -12.24 7.34 23.88
C SER A 533 -11.61 8.47 23.09
N GLY A 534 -12.39 9.18 22.28
CA GLY A 534 -11.93 10.29 21.46
C GLY A 534 -12.98 10.71 20.43
N MET A 535 -12.86 11.93 19.89
CA MET A 535 -13.80 12.46 18.90
C MET A 535 -13.45 12.04 17.47
N ALA A 536 -12.23 11.57 17.23
CA ALA A 536 -11.76 11.13 15.92
C ALA A 536 -10.75 10.00 16.07
N GLU A 537 -10.69 9.07 15.12
CA GLU A 537 -9.76 7.95 15.12
C GLU A 537 -8.27 8.37 15.16
N SER A 538 -7.96 9.58 14.71
CA SER A 538 -6.62 10.15 14.78
C SER A 538 -6.22 10.66 16.17
N GLN A 539 -7.18 10.77 17.11
CA GLN A 539 -6.99 11.35 18.45
C GLN A 539 -7.77 10.58 19.51
N MET A 540 -7.39 9.33 19.70
CA MET A 540 -7.93 8.45 20.75
C MET A 540 -7.07 8.52 22.00
N ASN A 541 -7.65 8.16 23.14
CA ASN A 541 -6.93 8.05 24.42
C ASN A 541 -7.52 6.96 25.32
N ILE A 542 -6.70 6.46 26.25
CA ILE A 542 -7.11 5.62 27.39
C ILE A 542 -6.69 6.31 28.68
N SER A 543 -7.61 6.44 29.64
CA SER A 543 -7.30 6.98 30.95
C SER A 543 -6.56 5.95 31.81
N GLN A 544 -5.75 6.43 32.79
CA GLN A 544 -5.09 5.54 33.75
C GLN A 544 -6.09 4.69 34.55
N ASP A 545 -7.27 5.23 34.88
CA ASP A 545 -8.29 4.50 35.65
C ASP A 545 -8.85 3.33 34.82
N LYS A 546 -9.14 3.54 33.52
CA LYS A 546 -9.55 2.46 32.63
C LYS A 546 -8.43 1.42 32.48
N LEU A 547 -7.17 1.85 32.35
CA LEU A 547 -6.04 0.93 32.26
C LEU A 547 -5.88 0.08 33.53
N LYS A 548 -6.07 0.65 34.70
CA LYS A 548 -6.04 -0.07 36.00
C LYS A 548 -7.10 -1.15 36.10
N MET A 549 -8.25 -0.98 35.45
CA MET A 549 -9.33 -1.94 35.43
C MET A 549 -9.16 -3.06 34.40
N ALA A 550 -8.12 -3.00 33.56
CA ALA A 550 -7.88 -4.02 32.54
C ALA A 550 -7.82 -5.42 33.18
N PRO A 551 -8.61 -6.41 32.69
CA PRO A 551 -8.58 -7.76 33.21
C PRO A 551 -7.29 -8.47 32.76
N ILE A 552 -6.60 -9.12 33.69
CA ILE A 552 -5.37 -9.88 33.42
C ILE A 552 -5.61 -11.33 33.79
N PRO A 553 -5.47 -12.31 32.90
CA PRO A 553 -5.49 -13.73 33.19
C PRO A 553 -4.11 -14.11 33.77
N LEU A 554 -4.03 -14.29 35.08
CA LEU A 554 -2.78 -14.53 35.79
C LEU A 554 -2.53 -16.02 35.99
N PRO A 555 -1.47 -16.63 35.41
CA PRO A 555 -1.03 -17.98 35.67
C PRO A 555 -0.09 -18.09 36.85
N PRO A 556 0.20 -19.31 37.36
CA PRO A 556 1.33 -19.57 38.23
C PRO A 556 2.63 -18.97 37.71
N ILE A 557 3.52 -18.51 38.61
CA ILE A 557 4.78 -17.80 38.23
C ILE A 557 5.64 -18.63 37.26
N ARG A 558 5.76 -19.93 37.51
CA ARG A 558 6.57 -20.82 36.67
C ARG A 558 5.98 -20.91 35.26
N GLU A 559 4.68 -21.03 35.17
CA GLU A 559 3.96 -21.09 33.89
C GLU A 559 4.09 -19.78 33.10
N GLN A 560 4.06 -18.58 33.77
CA GLN A 560 4.36 -17.30 33.10
C GLN A 560 5.69 -17.34 32.34
N THR A 561 6.72 -17.91 32.99
CA THR A 561 8.07 -18.01 32.39
C THR A 561 8.10 -18.96 31.20
N LEU A 562 7.41 -20.11 31.31
CA LEU A 562 7.32 -21.09 30.22
C LEU A 562 6.55 -20.52 29.01
N ILE A 563 5.44 -19.83 29.26
CA ILE A 563 4.66 -19.17 28.21
C ILE A 563 5.51 -18.15 27.46
N VAL A 564 6.17 -17.24 28.18
CA VAL A 564 7.01 -16.21 27.58
C VAL A 564 8.10 -16.82 26.71
N LYS A 565 8.82 -17.81 27.24
CA LYS A 565 9.85 -18.52 26.48
C LYS A 565 9.29 -19.16 25.21
N LYS A 566 8.13 -19.81 25.30
CA LYS A 566 7.50 -20.46 24.13
C LYS A 566 7.03 -19.45 23.11
N VAL A 567 6.47 -18.32 23.55
CA VAL A 567 6.10 -17.19 22.65
C VAL A 567 7.34 -16.66 21.93
N GLU A 568 8.43 -16.37 22.64
CA GLU A 568 9.68 -15.87 22.04
C GLU A 568 10.22 -16.83 20.97
N GLU A 569 10.24 -18.15 21.25
CA GLU A 569 10.66 -19.17 20.29
C GLU A 569 9.79 -19.17 19.02
N LEU A 570 8.46 -19.12 19.16
CA LEU A 570 7.54 -19.16 18.03
C LEU A 570 7.53 -17.86 17.21
N ILE A 571 7.62 -16.71 17.87
CA ILE A 571 7.71 -15.42 17.19
C ILE A 571 9.01 -15.31 16.40
N ASP A 572 10.15 -15.76 16.95
CA ASP A 572 11.43 -15.80 16.23
C ASP A 572 11.34 -16.67 14.96
N LEU A 573 10.67 -17.83 15.03
CA LEU A 573 10.41 -18.66 13.85
C LEU A 573 9.54 -17.94 12.81
N CYS A 574 8.48 -17.26 13.23
CA CYS A 574 7.64 -16.45 12.35
C CYS A 574 8.43 -15.31 11.69
N ASP A 575 9.33 -14.66 12.43
CA ASP A 575 10.17 -13.58 11.88
C ASP A 575 11.17 -14.11 10.84
N LYS A 576 11.77 -15.26 11.08
CA LYS A 576 12.64 -15.95 10.10
C LYS A 576 11.86 -16.32 8.84
N LEU A 577 10.64 -16.84 8.98
CA LEU A 577 9.77 -17.15 7.85
C LEU A 577 9.43 -15.89 7.05
N LYS A 578 9.05 -14.80 7.73
CA LYS A 578 8.75 -13.52 7.09
C LYS A 578 9.94 -12.97 6.29
N LEU A 579 11.14 -13.03 6.86
CA LEU A 579 12.38 -12.65 6.18
C LEU A 579 12.66 -13.53 4.93
N SER A 580 12.39 -14.82 5.01
CA SER A 580 12.53 -15.75 3.88
C SER A 580 11.54 -15.41 2.76
N LEU A 581 10.28 -15.10 3.10
CA LEU A 581 9.26 -14.65 2.13
C LEU A 581 9.64 -13.32 1.45
N GLU A 582 10.19 -12.36 2.18
CA GLU A 582 10.65 -11.09 1.61
C GLU A 582 11.76 -11.32 0.58
N LYS A 583 12.72 -12.21 0.87
CA LYS A 583 13.78 -12.61 -0.08
C LYS A 583 13.20 -13.29 -1.31
N GLY A 584 12.25 -14.21 -1.13
CA GLY A 584 11.55 -14.88 -2.22
C GLY A 584 10.80 -13.90 -3.12
N LYS A 585 10.04 -12.95 -2.55
CA LYS A 585 9.37 -11.88 -3.32
C LYS A 585 10.35 -11.07 -4.16
N HIS A 586 11.51 -10.70 -3.60
CA HIS A 586 12.52 -9.95 -4.34
C HIS A 586 13.06 -10.74 -5.54
N ALA A 587 13.31 -12.04 -5.37
CA ALA A 587 13.72 -12.93 -6.45
C ALA A 587 12.64 -13.04 -7.55
N HIS A 588 11.36 -13.10 -7.18
CA HIS A 588 10.25 -13.10 -8.13
C HIS A 588 10.19 -11.81 -8.96
N PHE A 589 10.43 -10.64 -8.36
CA PHE A 589 10.49 -9.38 -9.11
C PHE A 589 11.66 -9.37 -10.11
N GLN A 590 12.85 -9.78 -9.69
CA GLN A 590 14.01 -9.88 -10.57
C GLN A 590 13.77 -10.84 -11.73
N PHE A 591 13.14 -11.99 -11.45
CA PHE A 591 12.81 -12.96 -12.47
C PHE A 591 11.76 -12.42 -13.47
N THR A 592 10.73 -11.74 -12.98
CA THR A 592 9.73 -11.05 -13.83
C THR A 592 10.41 -10.08 -14.80
N ASP A 593 11.30 -9.22 -14.28
CA ASP A 593 12.02 -8.23 -15.08
C ASP A 593 12.95 -8.93 -16.11
N SER A 594 13.62 -10.01 -15.73
CA SER A 594 14.50 -10.79 -16.62
C SER A 594 13.71 -11.47 -17.77
N VAL A 595 12.53 -12.03 -17.50
CA VAL A 595 11.68 -12.60 -18.55
C VAL A 595 11.28 -11.54 -19.58
N ILE A 596 10.99 -10.32 -19.12
CA ILE A 596 10.66 -9.19 -20.00
C ILE A 596 11.87 -8.82 -20.87
N GLU A 597 13.03 -8.63 -20.26
CA GLU A 597 14.27 -8.26 -20.96
C GLU A 597 14.68 -9.28 -22.04
N GLN A 598 14.44 -10.57 -21.79
CA GLN A 598 14.74 -11.61 -22.78
C GLN A 598 13.71 -11.67 -23.92
N THR A 599 12.51 -11.14 -23.72
CA THR A 599 11.41 -11.22 -24.70
C THR A 599 11.38 -9.99 -25.62
N VAL A 600 11.77 -8.84 -25.12
CA VAL A 600 11.83 -7.57 -25.86
C VAL A 600 13.07 -7.51 -26.76
#